data_904ea6dbccf9df65bb4d9c26fa4b0876
#
_entry.id   904ea6dbccf9df65bb4d9c26fa4b0876
#
_cell.length_a   1.000
_cell.length_b   1.000
_cell.length_c   1.000
_cell.angle_alpha   90.00
_cell.angle_beta   90.00
_cell.angle_gamma   90.00
#
_symmetry.space_group_name_H-M   'P 1'
#
loop_
_entity.id
_entity.type
_entity.pdbx_description
1 polymer ?
#
loop_
_entity_poly.entity_id
_entity_poly.type
_entity_poly.pdbx_seq_one_letter_code
_entity_poly.pdbx_strand_id
1 'polypeptide(L)'
;MNPLTTEPSSRPRHIAFVGDYLPRHCGIATFTYDLCEAVAALYSNTDCFVGALNDRPDGYAYSPRVRFEFNEKDLDSYRRAADFLNLSNVEVFCVQHDFGIYGGPAGSHLLALLKDARMPIVTTLHTIQREPRSEQRVVMAELIRLSDRLVVMTQKGAELLREIYRVPEQKIDVIPHGIPDLPRICRSWTRISTRINSAWKGRLCS
;
A
#
# COMPACT_ATOMS: atom_id res chain seq x y z
N MET A 1 -40.97 9.57 14.01
CA MET A 1 -39.97 10.12 13.09
C MET A 1 -38.79 9.18 13.09
N ASN A 2 -38.67 8.34 12.02
CA ASN A 2 -37.55 7.42 11.87
C ASN A 2 -36.32 8.21 11.48
N PRO A 3 -35.13 7.94 12.11
CA PRO A 3 -33.89 8.50 11.60
C PRO A 3 -33.60 7.90 10.22
N LEU A 4 -33.37 8.78 9.26
CA LEU A 4 -32.91 8.43 7.92
C LEU A 4 -31.60 7.66 8.07
N THR A 5 -31.69 6.34 7.87
CA THR A 5 -30.52 5.52 7.56
C THR A 5 -30.03 5.96 6.20
N THR A 6 -28.99 6.81 6.16
CA THR A 6 -28.23 7.06 4.96
C THR A 6 -27.64 5.72 4.54
N GLU A 7 -28.21 5.10 3.51
CA GLU A 7 -27.58 3.99 2.80
C GLU A 7 -26.14 4.43 2.45
N PRO A 8 -25.11 3.59 2.71
CA PRO A 8 -23.77 3.94 2.28
C PRO A 8 -23.79 4.10 0.76
N SER A 9 -23.24 5.22 0.28
CA SER A 9 -23.03 5.52 -1.13
C SER A 9 -22.52 4.25 -1.85
N SER A 10 -23.05 3.98 -3.04
CA SER A 10 -22.78 2.78 -3.84
C SER A 10 -21.33 2.35 -3.76
N ARG A 11 -21.11 1.06 -3.45
CA ARG A 11 -19.76 0.47 -3.41
C ARG A 11 -19.03 0.72 -4.71
N PRO A 12 -17.73 1.05 -4.68
CA PRO A 12 -16.97 1.29 -5.90
C PRO A 12 -16.95 0.02 -6.77
N ARG A 13 -17.14 0.21 -8.08
CA ARG A 13 -17.13 -0.88 -9.07
C ARG A 13 -15.74 -1.16 -9.60
N HIS A 14 -14.86 -0.16 -9.63
CA HIS A 14 -13.50 -0.26 -10.17
C HIS A 14 -12.51 0.32 -9.17
N ILE A 15 -11.64 -0.55 -8.65
CA ILE A 15 -10.56 -0.18 -7.72
C ILE A 15 -9.22 -0.55 -8.35
N ALA A 16 -8.32 0.43 -8.47
CA ALA A 16 -6.95 0.20 -8.90
C ALA A 16 -5.98 0.25 -7.72
N PHE A 17 -5.04 -0.69 -7.70
CA PHE A 17 -3.93 -0.72 -6.75
C PHE A 17 -2.64 -0.44 -7.48
N VAL A 18 -1.74 0.35 -6.89
CA VAL A 18 -0.43 0.68 -7.47
C VAL A 18 0.68 0.51 -6.43
N GLY A 19 1.74 -0.15 -6.86
CA GLY A 19 2.95 -0.42 -6.09
C GLY A 19 3.75 -1.56 -6.69
N ASP A 20 4.72 -2.07 -5.94
CA ASP A 20 5.34 -3.34 -6.25
C ASP A 20 4.32 -4.47 -6.21
N TYR A 21 4.49 -5.47 -7.06
CA TYR A 21 3.57 -6.61 -7.13
C TYR A 21 4.30 -7.93 -7.39
N LEU A 22 3.69 -9.06 -7.01
CA LEU A 22 4.26 -10.38 -7.28
C LEU A 22 4.38 -10.62 -8.80
N PRO A 23 5.45 -11.26 -9.29
CA PRO A 23 6.42 -12.09 -8.57
C PRO A 23 7.67 -11.35 -8.04
N ARG A 24 7.69 -10.01 -7.98
CA ARG A 24 8.80 -9.29 -7.34
C ARG A 24 8.90 -9.70 -5.87
N HIS A 25 10.09 -10.13 -5.44
CA HIS A 25 10.34 -10.55 -4.05
C HIS A 25 10.56 -9.34 -3.15
N CYS A 26 9.50 -8.76 -2.65
CA CYS A 26 9.55 -7.71 -1.62
C CYS A 26 8.28 -7.70 -0.76
N GLY A 27 8.38 -7.19 0.47
CA GLY A 27 7.26 -7.17 1.41
C GLY A 27 6.07 -6.36 0.91
N ILE A 28 6.33 -5.23 0.21
CA ILE A 28 5.28 -4.39 -0.36
C ILE A 28 4.57 -5.11 -1.52
N ALA A 29 5.30 -5.87 -2.34
CA ALA A 29 4.72 -6.66 -3.42
C ALA A 29 3.74 -7.71 -2.88
N THR A 30 4.12 -8.42 -1.81
CA THR A 30 3.24 -9.37 -1.12
C THR A 30 2.03 -8.67 -0.52
N PHE A 31 2.24 -7.53 0.16
CA PHE A 31 1.16 -6.75 0.75
C PHE A 31 0.16 -6.25 -0.30
N THR A 32 0.66 -5.73 -1.43
CA THR A 32 -0.20 -5.25 -2.53
C THR A 32 -1.04 -6.38 -3.10
N TYR A 33 -0.42 -7.56 -3.29
CA TYR A 33 -1.12 -8.76 -3.75
C TYR A 33 -2.22 -9.18 -2.76
N ASP A 34 -1.87 -9.38 -1.50
CA ASP A 34 -2.79 -9.84 -0.46
C ASP A 34 -3.97 -8.86 -0.29
N LEU A 35 -3.69 -7.55 -0.29
CA LEU A 35 -4.72 -6.53 -0.18
C LEU A 35 -5.68 -6.53 -1.38
N CYS A 36 -5.15 -6.58 -2.60
CA CYS A 36 -5.95 -6.60 -3.82
C CYS A 36 -6.85 -7.85 -3.87
N GLU A 37 -6.29 -9.03 -3.58
CA GLU A 37 -7.05 -10.28 -3.59
C GLU A 37 -8.09 -10.33 -2.46
N ALA A 38 -7.78 -9.83 -1.27
CA ALA A 38 -8.74 -9.76 -0.16
C ALA A 38 -9.93 -8.84 -0.49
N VAL A 39 -9.68 -7.67 -1.09
CA VAL A 39 -10.73 -6.75 -1.51
C VAL A 39 -11.58 -7.37 -2.63
N ALA A 40 -10.96 -7.99 -3.64
CA ALA A 40 -11.64 -8.66 -4.73
C ALA A 40 -12.51 -9.84 -4.24
N ALA A 41 -12.01 -10.62 -3.28
CA ALA A 41 -12.77 -11.73 -2.69
C ALA A 41 -13.97 -11.25 -1.84
N LEU A 42 -13.80 -10.14 -1.11
CA LEU A 42 -14.85 -9.58 -0.27
C LEU A 42 -15.95 -8.89 -1.09
N TYR A 43 -15.61 -8.31 -2.21
CA TYR A 43 -16.51 -7.53 -3.08
C TYR A 43 -16.54 -8.12 -4.49
N SER A 44 -17.24 -9.23 -4.68
CA SER A 44 -17.30 -9.97 -5.96
C SER A 44 -17.80 -9.17 -7.17
N ASN A 45 -18.52 -8.07 -6.93
CA ASN A 45 -19.00 -7.15 -7.98
C ASN A 45 -18.06 -5.95 -8.22
N THR A 46 -16.92 -5.91 -7.52
CA THR A 46 -15.90 -4.87 -7.69
C THR A 46 -14.76 -5.42 -8.53
N ASP A 47 -14.48 -4.75 -9.62
CA ASP A 47 -13.35 -5.06 -10.47
C ASP A 47 -12.07 -4.46 -9.87
N CYS A 48 -11.23 -5.32 -9.32
CA CYS A 48 -9.95 -4.95 -8.71
C CYS A 48 -8.81 -5.29 -9.65
N PHE A 49 -7.92 -4.36 -9.92
CA PHE A 49 -6.73 -4.60 -10.74
C PHE A 49 -5.51 -3.82 -10.23
N VAL A 50 -4.35 -4.15 -10.75
CA VAL A 50 -3.06 -3.61 -10.32
C VAL A 50 -2.34 -2.92 -11.47
N GLY A 51 -1.74 -1.78 -11.18
CA GLY A 51 -0.66 -1.17 -11.93
C GLY A 51 0.66 -1.51 -11.25
N ALA A 52 1.50 -2.32 -11.90
CA ALA A 52 2.73 -2.81 -11.31
C ALA A 52 3.92 -1.92 -11.62
N LEU A 53 4.69 -1.60 -10.58
CA LEU A 53 5.94 -0.85 -10.70
C LEU A 53 7.10 -1.80 -10.98
N ASN A 54 7.84 -1.55 -12.04
CA ASN A 54 9.00 -2.33 -12.44
C ASN A 54 10.31 -1.64 -12.06
N ASP A 55 11.21 -2.38 -11.40
CA ASP A 55 12.59 -1.99 -11.11
C ASP A 55 13.59 -2.43 -12.20
N ARG A 56 13.12 -3.18 -13.20
CA ARG A 56 13.90 -3.67 -14.33
C ARG A 56 13.19 -3.42 -15.67
N PRO A 57 13.95 -3.25 -16.77
CA PRO A 57 13.37 -2.90 -18.08
C PRO A 57 12.36 -3.93 -18.61
N ASP A 58 12.64 -5.21 -18.41
CA ASP A 58 11.84 -6.32 -18.98
C ASP A 58 10.59 -6.64 -18.15
N GLY A 59 10.36 -5.93 -17.03
CA GLY A 59 9.26 -6.20 -16.12
C GLY A 59 9.29 -7.63 -15.56
N TYR A 60 8.11 -8.16 -15.26
CA TYR A 60 7.92 -9.50 -14.71
C TYR A 60 6.79 -10.24 -15.41
N ALA A 61 6.77 -11.57 -15.32
CA ALA A 61 5.65 -12.37 -15.79
C ALA A 61 4.46 -12.24 -14.80
N TYR A 62 3.70 -11.19 -14.94
CA TYR A 62 2.59 -10.86 -14.05
C TYR A 62 1.35 -11.71 -14.30
N SER A 63 0.52 -11.85 -13.28
CA SER A 63 -0.83 -12.42 -13.39
C SER A 63 -1.76 -11.47 -14.18
N PRO A 64 -2.91 -11.97 -14.69
CA PRO A 64 -3.91 -11.12 -15.36
C PRO A 64 -4.50 -10.01 -14.49
N ARG A 65 -4.22 -10.01 -13.17
CA ARG A 65 -4.60 -8.94 -12.25
C ARG A 65 -3.88 -7.64 -12.56
N VAL A 66 -2.65 -7.72 -13.11
CA VAL A 66 -1.90 -6.55 -13.56
C VAL A 66 -2.38 -6.14 -14.95
N ARG A 67 -2.90 -4.92 -15.07
CA ARG A 67 -3.42 -4.39 -16.35
C ARG A 67 -2.51 -3.38 -17.02
N PHE A 68 -1.61 -2.79 -16.26
CA PHE A 68 -0.57 -1.93 -16.80
C PHE A 68 0.68 -2.00 -15.93
N GLU A 69 1.78 -1.65 -16.57
CA GLU A 69 3.11 -1.63 -15.96
C GLU A 69 3.75 -0.28 -16.21
N PHE A 70 4.57 0.17 -15.26
CA PHE A 70 5.37 1.37 -15.41
C PHE A 70 6.72 1.21 -14.73
N ASN A 71 7.73 1.93 -15.22
CA ASN A 71 9.11 1.76 -14.77
C ASN A 71 9.47 2.81 -13.71
N GLU A 72 10.12 2.38 -12.61
CA GLU A 72 10.50 3.27 -11.51
C GLU A 72 11.34 4.47 -11.95
N LYS A 73 12.20 4.30 -12.99
CA LYS A 73 13.14 5.33 -13.47
C LYS A 73 12.61 6.20 -14.59
N ASP A 74 11.54 5.78 -15.26
CA ASP A 74 10.92 6.51 -16.38
C ASP A 74 9.75 7.39 -15.90
N LEU A 75 10.01 8.67 -15.69
CA LEU A 75 8.99 9.63 -15.23
C LEU A 75 7.78 9.71 -16.17
N ASP A 76 7.98 9.55 -17.48
CA ASP A 76 6.87 9.59 -18.43
C ASP A 76 5.98 8.34 -18.33
N SER A 77 6.51 7.22 -17.83
CA SER A 77 5.71 6.03 -17.54
C SER A 77 4.69 6.28 -16.42
N TYR A 78 4.99 7.12 -15.44
CA TYR A 78 4.04 7.53 -14.39
C TYR A 78 2.89 8.38 -14.93
N ARG A 79 3.15 9.26 -15.90
CA ARG A 79 2.11 10.05 -16.58
C ARG A 79 1.20 9.15 -17.41
N ARG A 80 1.80 8.23 -18.19
CA ARG A 80 1.01 7.23 -18.95
C ARG A 80 0.17 6.34 -18.02
N ALA A 81 0.67 6.02 -16.83
CA ALA A 81 -0.09 5.29 -15.82
C ALA A 81 -1.30 6.11 -15.32
N ALA A 82 -1.14 7.43 -15.11
CA ALA A 82 -2.27 8.30 -14.77
C ALA A 82 -3.32 8.35 -15.88
N ASP A 83 -2.88 8.47 -17.13
CA ASP A 83 -3.78 8.46 -18.29
C ASP A 83 -4.57 7.14 -18.37
N PHE A 84 -3.90 6.01 -18.16
CA PHE A 84 -4.55 4.70 -18.14
C PHE A 84 -5.62 4.62 -17.04
N LEU A 85 -5.30 5.05 -15.82
CA LEU A 85 -6.24 5.06 -14.69
C LEU A 85 -7.46 5.96 -14.98
N ASN A 86 -7.23 7.14 -15.53
CA ASN A 86 -8.28 8.10 -15.86
C ASN A 86 -9.24 7.58 -16.96
N LEU A 87 -8.74 6.78 -17.89
CA LEU A 87 -9.52 6.17 -18.97
C LEU A 87 -10.23 4.88 -18.55
N SER A 88 -9.78 4.23 -17.46
CA SER A 88 -10.30 2.93 -17.00
C SER A 88 -11.48 3.02 -16.06
N ASN A 89 -12.14 4.18 -15.94
CA ASN A 89 -13.29 4.43 -15.04
C ASN A 89 -13.01 4.02 -13.57
N VAL A 90 -11.78 4.19 -13.11
CA VAL A 90 -11.39 3.91 -11.73
C VAL A 90 -12.12 4.86 -10.79
N GLU A 91 -12.78 4.30 -9.78
CA GLU A 91 -13.53 5.07 -8.78
C GLU A 91 -12.74 5.29 -7.49
N VAL A 92 -11.76 4.40 -7.21
CA VAL A 92 -10.83 4.52 -6.08
C VAL A 92 -9.45 4.05 -6.49
N PHE A 93 -8.45 4.84 -6.20
CA PHE A 93 -7.05 4.57 -6.48
C PHE A 93 -6.29 4.32 -5.17
N CYS A 94 -5.82 3.09 -4.96
CA CYS A 94 -5.07 2.66 -3.79
C CYS A 94 -3.57 2.63 -4.07
N VAL A 95 -2.79 3.42 -3.36
CA VAL A 95 -1.33 3.54 -3.53
C VAL A 95 -0.60 2.90 -2.35
N GLN A 96 0.40 2.07 -2.64
CA GLN A 96 1.32 1.54 -1.64
C GLN A 96 2.59 2.39 -1.64
N HIS A 97 2.84 3.14 -0.58
CA HIS A 97 3.95 4.08 -0.52
C HIS A 97 5.07 3.63 0.42
N ASP A 98 6.26 3.60 -0.13
CA ASP A 98 7.55 3.67 0.56
C ASP A 98 8.51 4.55 -0.23
N PHE A 99 9.44 5.23 0.45
CA PHE A 99 10.39 6.14 -0.19
C PHE A 99 11.38 5.44 -1.12
N GLY A 100 11.56 4.12 -0.96
CA GLY A 100 12.57 3.34 -1.66
C GLY A 100 12.07 2.60 -2.89
N ILE A 101 10.77 2.58 -3.18
CA ILE A 101 10.24 1.81 -4.32
C ILE A 101 10.03 2.65 -5.58
N TYR A 102 9.77 3.94 -5.44
CA TYR A 102 9.54 4.83 -6.58
C TYR A 102 10.81 5.59 -6.98
N GLY A 103 10.94 5.92 -8.25
CA GLY A 103 12.06 6.66 -8.77
C GLY A 103 12.09 8.15 -8.37
N GLY A 104 13.21 8.79 -8.69
CA GLY A 104 13.48 10.17 -8.32
C GLY A 104 13.90 10.34 -6.86
N PRO A 105 14.31 11.56 -6.46
CA PRO A 105 14.69 11.85 -5.08
C PRO A 105 13.54 11.52 -4.10
N ALA A 106 13.79 10.64 -3.15
CA ALA A 106 12.81 10.17 -2.16
C ALA A 106 11.48 9.66 -2.77
N GLY A 107 11.54 9.04 -3.96
CA GLY A 107 10.35 8.49 -4.61
C GLY A 107 9.46 9.53 -5.31
N SER A 108 10.00 10.72 -5.62
CA SER A 108 9.24 11.87 -6.12
C SER A 108 8.53 11.64 -7.46
N HIS A 109 8.94 10.65 -8.26
CA HIS A 109 8.25 10.33 -9.53
C HIS A 109 6.79 9.94 -9.31
N LEU A 110 6.46 9.31 -8.17
CA LEU A 110 5.07 9.00 -7.81
C LEU A 110 4.16 10.24 -7.86
N LEU A 111 4.67 11.41 -7.48
CA LEU A 111 3.88 12.63 -7.46
C LEU A 111 3.35 13.04 -8.84
N ALA A 112 4.04 12.65 -9.94
CA ALA A 112 3.53 12.89 -11.30
C ALA A 112 2.25 12.09 -11.56
N LEU A 113 2.24 10.82 -11.17
CA LEU A 113 1.05 9.96 -11.26
C LEU A 113 -0.10 10.52 -10.41
N LEU A 114 0.17 10.90 -9.15
CA LEU A 114 -0.87 11.37 -8.23
C LEU A 114 -1.47 12.72 -8.62
N LYS A 115 -0.66 13.63 -9.21
CA LYS A 115 -1.13 14.95 -9.65
C LYS A 115 -2.09 14.87 -10.81
N ASP A 116 -1.91 13.90 -11.70
CA ASP A 116 -2.70 13.74 -12.92
C ASP A 116 -3.89 12.79 -12.70
N ALA A 117 -3.94 12.04 -11.59
CA ALA A 117 -5.07 11.17 -11.22
C ALA A 117 -6.32 11.99 -10.89
N ARG A 118 -7.50 11.56 -11.41
CA ARG A 118 -8.78 12.29 -11.30
C ARG A 118 -9.79 11.62 -10.37
N MET A 119 -9.42 10.56 -9.71
CA MET A 119 -10.27 9.81 -8.79
C MET A 119 -9.73 9.95 -7.34
N PRO A 120 -10.53 9.65 -6.32
CA PRO A 120 -10.10 9.62 -4.93
C PRO A 120 -8.90 8.70 -4.71
N ILE A 121 -7.91 9.20 -3.97
CA ILE A 121 -6.64 8.52 -3.69
C ILE A 121 -6.58 8.10 -2.23
N VAL A 122 -6.38 6.79 -2.01
CA VAL A 122 -6.10 6.20 -0.69
C VAL A 122 -4.65 5.74 -0.66
N THR A 123 -3.83 6.35 0.18
CA THR A 123 -2.40 5.99 0.27
C THR A 123 -2.09 5.24 1.55
N THR A 124 -1.58 4.01 1.42
CA THR A 124 -1.02 3.23 2.53
C THR A 124 0.44 3.58 2.70
N LEU A 125 0.81 4.07 3.87
CA LEU A 125 2.17 4.48 4.22
C LEU A 125 2.88 3.35 4.95
N HIS A 126 3.86 2.71 4.28
CA HIS A 126 4.66 1.64 4.87
C HIS A 126 5.78 2.18 5.77
N THR A 127 6.26 3.38 5.46
CA THR A 127 7.33 4.05 6.24
C THR A 127 6.97 5.49 6.55
N ILE A 128 7.00 5.87 7.84
CA ILE A 128 6.89 7.24 8.31
C ILE A 128 8.10 7.51 9.20
N GLN A 129 8.99 8.39 8.74
CA GLN A 129 10.22 8.67 9.46
C GLN A 129 9.99 9.75 10.52
N ARG A 130 10.58 9.56 11.71
CA ARG A 130 10.57 10.56 12.80
C ARG A 130 11.38 11.80 12.41
N GLU A 131 12.50 11.59 11.76
CA GLU A 131 13.42 12.63 11.31
C GLU A 131 13.62 12.52 9.78
N PRO A 132 12.61 12.97 8.98
CA PRO A 132 12.70 12.88 7.53
C PRO A 132 13.74 13.87 7.01
N ARG A 133 14.53 13.43 6.02
CA ARG A 133 15.40 14.33 5.25
C ARG A 133 14.56 15.36 4.49
N SER A 134 15.18 16.47 4.06
CA SER A 134 14.49 17.56 3.36
C SER A 134 13.65 17.07 2.18
N GLU A 135 14.22 16.22 1.33
CA GLU A 135 13.54 15.64 0.16
C GLU A 135 12.35 14.76 0.56
N GLN A 136 12.53 13.91 1.57
CA GLN A 136 11.46 13.06 2.09
C GLN A 136 10.32 13.89 2.69
N ARG A 137 10.64 14.98 3.36
CA ARG A 137 9.63 15.91 3.91
C ARG A 137 8.81 16.55 2.81
N VAL A 138 9.44 16.99 1.73
CA VAL A 138 8.76 17.60 0.58
C VAL A 138 7.85 16.58 -0.12
N VAL A 139 8.37 15.39 -0.42
CA VAL A 139 7.59 14.33 -1.07
C VAL A 139 6.42 13.90 -0.21
N MET A 140 6.62 13.67 1.10
CA MET A 140 5.55 13.28 2.00
C MET A 140 4.48 14.38 2.12
N ALA A 141 4.86 15.64 2.21
CA ALA A 141 3.90 16.76 2.28
C ALA A 141 3.01 16.81 1.03
N GLU A 142 3.60 16.68 -0.17
CA GLU A 142 2.84 16.62 -1.42
C GLU A 142 1.95 15.38 -1.50
N LEU A 143 2.45 14.22 -1.12
CA LEU A 143 1.69 12.97 -1.08
C LEU A 143 0.48 13.09 -0.14
N ILE A 144 0.68 13.66 1.06
CA ILE A 144 -0.40 13.94 2.00
C ILE A 144 -1.43 14.88 1.37
N ARG A 145 -0.99 15.92 0.67
CA ARG A 145 -1.89 16.89 0.01
C ARG A 145 -2.75 16.24 -1.06
N LEU A 146 -2.14 15.37 -1.87
CA LEU A 146 -2.78 14.72 -3.03
C LEU A 146 -3.67 13.53 -2.65
N SER A 147 -3.45 12.90 -1.49
CA SER A 147 -4.28 11.79 -1.03
C SER A 147 -5.55 12.28 -0.36
N ASP A 148 -6.68 11.59 -0.55
CA ASP A 148 -7.93 11.84 0.17
C ASP A 148 -7.91 11.17 1.55
N ARG A 149 -7.34 9.97 1.62
CA ARG A 149 -7.19 9.19 2.86
C ARG A 149 -5.77 8.64 2.98
N LEU A 150 -5.29 8.54 4.21
CA LEU A 150 -3.99 7.95 4.54
C LEU A 150 -4.22 6.75 5.45
N VAL A 151 -3.70 5.61 5.06
CA VAL A 151 -3.74 4.38 5.87
C VAL A 151 -2.36 4.17 6.49
N VAL A 152 -2.34 3.92 7.78
CA VAL A 152 -1.16 3.53 8.55
C VAL A 152 -1.44 2.26 9.34
N MET A 153 -0.43 1.42 9.54
CA MET A 153 -0.61 0.11 10.17
C MET A 153 -0.42 0.13 11.69
N THR A 154 -0.08 1.29 12.27
CA THR A 154 0.18 1.44 13.71
C THR A 154 -0.30 2.79 14.25
N GLN A 155 -0.67 2.83 15.52
CA GLN A 155 -0.98 4.10 16.23
C GLN A 155 0.22 5.04 16.20
N LYS A 156 1.44 4.51 16.32
CA LYS A 156 2.67 5.32 16.24
C LYS A 156 2.81 6.02 14.89
N GLY A 157 2.44 5.37 13.80
CA GLY A 157 2.38 5.99 12.47
C GLY A 157 1.42 7.17 12.42
N ALA A 158 0.21 7.02 12.98
CA ALA A 158 -0.77 8.09 13.06
C ALA A 158 -0.28 9.28 13.90
N GLU A 159 0.37 9.00 15.05
CA GLU A 159 1.00 10.04 15.89
C GLU A 159 2.05 10.83 15.10
N LEU A 160 2.96 10.15 14.40
CA LEU A 160 4.01 10.80 13.60
C LEU A 160 3.43 11.69 12.49
N LEU A 161 2.35 11.24 11.80
CA LEU A 161 1.68 12.07 10.80
C LEU A 161 1.10 13.35 11.41
N ARG A 162 0.50 13.25 12.60
CA ARG A 162 -0.05 14.42 13.31
C ARG A 162 1.06 15.35 13.83
N GLU A 163 2.08 14.78 14.46
CA GLU A 163 3.16 15.56 15.09
C GLU A 163 4.05 16.27 14.06
N ILE A 164 4.48 15.56 13.01
CA ILE A 164 5.48 16.06 12.06
C ILE A 164 4.84 16.82 10.90
N TYR A 165 3.70 16.29 10.37
CA TYR A 165 3.09 16.82 9.15
C TYR A 165 1.76 17.53 9.39
N ARG A 166 1.27 17.59 10.64
CA ARG A 166 0.01 18.25 11.02
C ARG A 166 -1.22 17.70 10.28
N VAL A 167 -1.21 16.42 9.95
CA VAL A 167 -2.33 15.77 9.24
C VAL A 167 -3.55 15.72 10.14
N PRO A 168 -4.73 16.17 9.65
CA PRO A 168 -5.98 16.07 10.39
C PRO A 168 -6.36 14.61 10.68
N GLU A 169 -6.89 14.33 11.87
CA GLU A 169 -7.22 12.98 12.32
C GLU A 169 -8.22 12.28 11.37
N GLN A 170 -9.21 13.02 10.88
CA GLN A 170 -10.21 12.51 9.94
C GLN A 170 -9.64 12.05 8.60
N LYS A 171 -8.39 12.39 8.27
CA LYS A 171 -7.70 11.95 7.05
C LYS A 171 -6.89 10.66 7.27
N ILE A 172 -6.74 10.21 8.52
CA ILE A 172 -5.88 9.08 8.89
C ILE A 172 -6.76 7.90 9.31
N ASP A 173 -6.54 6.75 8.69
CA ASP A 173 -7.11 5.47 9.11
C ASP A 173 -6.00 4.58 9.66
N VAL A 174 -6.19 4.06 10.87
CA VAL A 174 -5.28 3.06 11.45
C VAL A 174 -5.83 1.67 11.20
N ILE A 175 -5.22 0.96 10.26
CA ILE A 175 -5.60 -0.41 9.90
C ILE A 175 -4.40 -1.32 10.19
N PRO A 176 -4.48 -2.19 11.22
CA PRO A 176 -3.38 -3.09 11.56
C PRO A 176 -2.98 -3.98 10.37
N HIS A 177 -1.68 -4.31 10.32
CA HIS A 177 -1.15 -5.21 9.30
C HIS A 177 -1.85 -6.58 9.36
N GLY A 178 -2.41 -7.02 8.23
CA GLY A 178 -3.00 -8.34 8.10
C GLY A 178 -1.96 -9.45 8.22
N ILE A 179 -2.40 -10.62 8.67
CA ILE A 179 -1.60 -11.85 8.67
C ILE A 179 -2.31 -12.84 7.75
N PRO A 180 -1.61 -13.50 6.81
CA PRO A 180 -2.21 -14.53 5.99
C PRO A 180 -2.84 -15.64 6.86
N ASP A 181 -4.04 -16.08 6.49
CA ASP A 181 -4.69 -17.24 7.11
C ASP A 181 -3.92 -18.51 6.68
N LEU A 182 -2.89 -18.85 7.44
CA LEU A 182 -2.15 -20.10 7.19
C LEU A 182 -3.03 -21.28 7.60
N PRO A 183 -3.21 -22.29 6.73
CA PRO A 183 -3.88 -23.53 7.12
C PRO A 183 -3.26 -24.08 8.40
N ARG A 184 -4.07 -24.62 9.30
CA ARG A 184 -3.66 -25.13 10.64
C ARG A 184 -2.54 -26.19 10.65
N ILE A 185 -1.78 -26.37 9.59
CA ILE A 185 -0.64 -27.30 9.47
C ILE A 185 0.52 -26.88 10.39
N CYS A 186 0.56 -25.64 10.86
CA CYS A 186 1.62 -25.11 11.73
C CYS A 186 1.46 -25.31 13.25
N ARG A 187 0.59 -26.23 13.73
CA ARG A 187 0.61 -26.59 15.17
C ARG A 187 1.91 -27.28 15.61
N SER A 188 2.78 -27.71 14.67
CA SER A 188 4.08 -28.30 14.99
C SER A 188 5.18 -27.28 15.31
N TRP A 189 5.05 -26.01 14.83
CA TRP A 189 6.05 -24.96 15.06
C TRP A 189 6.09 -24.46 16.51
N THR A 190 4.97 -24.46 17.21
CA THR A 190 4.92 -24.09 18.63
C THR A 190 5.70 -25.07 19.51
N ARG A 191 5.79 -26.35 19.12
CA ARG A 191 6.61 -27.36 19.86
C ARG A 191 8.10 -27.23 19.57
N ILE A 192 8.48 -26.72 18.38
CA ILE A 192 9.89 -26.49 17.99
C ILE A 192 10.43 -25.24 18.68
N SER A 193 9.65 -24.15 18.74
CA SER A 193 10.05 -22.91 19.43
C SER A 193 10.22 -23.13 20.94
N THR A 194 9.38 -23.96 21.56
CA THR A 194 9.52 -24.31 23.00
C THR A 194 10.76 -25.18 23.25
N ARG A 195 11.15 -26.05 22.31
CA ARG A 195 12.39 -26.86 22.44
C ARG A 195 13.65 -26.02 22.19
N ILE A 196 13.61 -25.04 21.28
CA ILE A 196 14.75 -24.13 21.05
C ILE A 196 14.96 -23.22 22.27
N ASN A 197 13.88 -22.68 22.88
CA ASN A 197 13.96 -21.85 24.08
C ASN A 197 14.44 -22.62 25.32
N SER A 198 14.12 -23.91 25.45
CA SER A 198 14.64 -24.74 26.55
C SER A 198 16.12 -25.12 26.37
N ALA A 199 16.58 -25.29 25.12
CA ALA A 199 17.98 -25.55 24.81
C ALA A 199 18.92 -24.35 25.01
N TRP A 200 18.36 -23.10 24.91
CA TRP A 200 19.14 -21.86 25.14
C TRP A 200 19.22 -21.47 26.62
N LYS A 201 18.19 -21.76 27.41
CA LYS A 201 18.22 -21.48 28.86
C LYS A 201 19.22 -22.32 29.65
N GLY A 202 19.65 -23.46 29.11
CA GLY A 202 20.63 -24.32 29.74
C GLY A 202 22.11 -23.95 29.52
N ARG A 203 22.43 -22.90 28.75
CA ARG A 203 23.81 -22.47 28.43
C ARG A 203 24.22 -21.10 29.00
N LEU A 204 23.39 -20.50 29.83
CA LEU A 204 23.70 -19.22 30.48
C LEU A 204 23.90 -19.31 31.99
N CYS A 205 24.02 -20.54 32.53
CA CYS A 205 24.34 -20.80 33.93
C CYS A 205 25.44 -21.90 34.03
N SER A 206 26.63 -21.60 33.51
CA SER A 206 27.88 -22.30 33.87
C SER A 206 29.06 -21.40 33.56
#